data_f49193cac84bcf8753f09ffb69ffedf4
#
_entry.id   f49193cac84bcf8753f09ffb69ffedf4
#
_cell.length_a   1.000
_cell.length_b   1.000
_cell.length_c   1.000
_cell.angle_alpha   90.00
_cell.angle_beta   90.00
_cell.angle_gamma   90.00
#
_symmetry.space_group_name_H-M   'P 1'
#
loop_
_entity.id
_entity.type
_entity.pdbx_description
1 polymer ?
#
loop_
_entity_poly.entity_id
_entity_poly.type
_entity_poly.pdbx_seq_one_letter_code
_entity_poly.pdbx_strand_id
1 'polypeptide(L)'
;MTVRYKTARVILYREDRFLLAVHQSFWRTRDRRWGLPGGQIERGEAPAEAALRELREELYVRVPSVIEVGPFSYKSALHVVYAAPWHEEIRDFDDMELDEIGWFDEAAILSLKHERRLHAGWELEAVQTLRRLIGAARD
;
A
#
# COMPACT_ATOMS: atom_id res chain seq x y z
N MET A 1 -21.66 14.47 5.69
CA MET A 1 -21.15 13.27 6.39
C MET A 1 -19.67 13.10 6.13
N THR A 2 -18.91 12.91 7.19
CA THR A 2 -17.47 12.68 7.06
C THR A 2 -17.23 11.20 6.76
N VAL A 3 -16.48 10.93 5.69
CA VAL A 3 -16.09 9.55 5.36
C VAL A 3 -15.02 9.11 6.35
N ARG A 4 -15.20 7.94 6.93
CA ARG A 4 -14.23 7.36 7.85
C ARG A 4 -13.47 6.23 7.17
N TYR A 5 -12.15 6.36 7.14
CA TYR A 5 -11.27 5.32 6.65
C TYR A 5 -10.66 4.57 7.82
N LYS A 6 -10.65 3.25 7.73
CA LYS A 6 -10.05 2.39 8.75
C LYS A 6 -8.52 2.41 8.66
N THR A 7 -8.00 2.31 7.45
CA THR A 7 -6.55 2.30 7.23
C THR A 7 -6.18 3.25 6.11
N ALA A 8 -4.91 3.68 6.12
CA ALA A 8 -4.28 4.40 5.04
C ALA A 8 -3.16 3.53 4.50
N ARG A 9 -3.19 3.25 3.20
CA ARG A 9 -2.21 2.41 2.51
C ARG A 9 -1.45 3.23 1.49
N VAL A 10 -0.24 2.81 1.16
CA VAL A 10 0.61 3.58 0.24
C VAL A 10 1.16 2.71 -0.86
N ILE A 11 1.05 3.18 -2.10
CA ILE A 11 1.77 2.61 -3.23
C ILE A 11 3.06 3.39 -3.37
N LEU A 12 4.19 2.79 -2.98
CA LEU A 12 5.48 3.31 -3.37
C LEU A 12 5.76 2.78 -4.76
N TYR A 13 6.14 3.67 -5.69
CA TYR A 13 6.35 3.23 -7.07
C TYR A 13 7.67 3.77 -7.61
N ARG A 14 8.26 2.97 -8.48
CA ARG A 14 9.49 3.30 -9.20
C ARG A 14 9.32 2.78 -10.63
N GLU A 15 9.18 3.72 -11.58
CA GLU A 15 8.85 3.39 -12.95
C GLU A 15 7.54 2.58 -12.99
N ASP A 16 7.57 1.37 -13.53
CA ASP A 16 6.39 0.49 -13.60
C ASP A 16 6.36 -0.58 -12.51
N ARG A 17 7.09 -0.36 -11.42
CA ARG A 17 7.16 -1.30 -10.29
C ARG A 17 6.56 -0.68 -9.03
N PHE A 18 5.92 -1.53 -8.26
CA PHE A 18 5.15 -1.14 -7.08
C PHE A 18 5.55 -2.01 -5.91
N LEU A 19 5.72 -1.40 -4.74
CA LEU A 19 6.14 -2.14 -3.55
C LEU A 19 4.94 -2.80 -2.88
N LEU A 20 5.06 -4.08 -2.66
CA LEU A 20 4.11 -4.84 -1.85
C LEU A 20 4.85 -5.43 -0.65
N ALA A 21 4.11 -5.72 0.40
CA ALA A 21 4.63 -6.28 1.63
C ALA A 21 3.74 -7.40 2.14
N VAL A 22 4.36 -8.34 2.82
CA VAL A 22 3.64 -9.37 3.57
C VAL A 22 3.62 -8.92 5.02
N HIS A 23 2.44 -8.59 5.53
CA HIS A 23 2.27 -8.15 6.91
C HIS A 23 2.26 -9.35 7.85
N GLN A 24 2.88 -9.21 9.01
CA GLN A 24 2.86 -10.26 10.00
C GLN A 24 1.47 -10.44 10.57
N SER A 25 1.11 -11.70 10.80
CA SER A 25 -0.15 -12.03 11.43
C SER A 25 0.10 -13.16 12.42
N PHE A 26 -0.18 -12.90 13.69
CA PHE A 26 -0.04 -13.90 14.74
C PHE A 26 -0.91 -15.13 14.52
N TRP A 27 -1.98 -14.99 13.79
CA TRP A 27 -3.01 -16.01 13.66
C TRP A 27 -2.91 -16.84 12.38
N ARG A 28 -2.11 -16.38 11.39
CA ARG A 28 -2.09 -17.01 10.07
C ARG A 28 -0.68 -17.16 9.53
N THR A 29 0.07 -18.08 10.10
CA THR A 29 1.44 -18.36 9.65
C THR A 29 1.50 -18.99 8.25
N ARG A 30 0.38 -19.51 7.74
CA ARG A 30 0.34 -20.23 6.45
C ARG A 30 -0.14 -19.40 5.28
N ASP A 31 -0.77 -18.26 5.53
CA ASP A 31 -1.44 -17.49 4.51
C ASP A 31 -0.64 -16.22 4.22
N ARG A 32 0.44 -16.39 3.48
CA ARG A 32 1.31 -15.28 3.11
C ARG A 32 0.68 -14.52 1.95
N ARG A 33 0.06 -13.40 2.27
CA ARG A 33 -0.59 -12.55 1.28
C ARG A 33 0.14 -11.23 1.17
N TRP A 34 0.25 -10.76 -0.05
CA TRP A 34 0.91 -9.50 -0.36
C TRP A 34 -0.11 -8.37 -0.34
N GLY A 35 0.24 -7.26 0.28
CA GLY A 35 -0.60 -6.08 0.35
C GLY A 35 0.23 -4.81 0.29
N LEU A 36 -0.45 -3.68 0.27
CA LEU A 36 0.23 -2.39 0.30
C LEU A 36 0.71 -2.10 1.72
N PRO A 37 1.89 -1.46 1.87
CA PRO A 37 2.30 -0.95 3.19
C PRO A 37 1.30 0.05 3.71
N GLY A 38 1.21 0.15 5.04
CA GLY A 38 0.27 1.03 5.70
C GLY A 38 -0.38 0.36 6.89
N GLY A 39 -1.32 1.02 7.51
CA GLY A 39 -1.97 0.51 8.69
C GLY A 39 -3.11 1.39 9.17
N GLN A 40 -3.52 1.17 10.41
CA GLN A 40 -4.66 1.86 10.99
C GLN A 40 -4.39 3.34 11.19
N ILE A 41 -5.40 4.14 10.90
CA ILE A 41 -5.37 5.57 11.16
C ILE A 41 -5.64 5.76 12.66
N GLU A 42 -4.77 6.49 13.34
CA GLU A 42 -4.90 6.75 14.75
C GLU A 42 -5.90 7.87 15.01
N ARG A 43 -6.45 7.88 16.22
CA ARG A 43 -7.42 8.87 16.63
C ARG A 43 -6.84 10.29 16.52
N GLY A 44 -7.55 11.18 15.83
CA GLY A 44 -7.10 12.56 15.63
C GLY A 44 -6.10 12.74 14.50
N GLU A 45 -5.71 11.66 13.85
CA GLU A 45 -4.73 11.69 12.75
C GLU A 45 -5.45 11.83 11.42
N ALA A 46 -4.95 12.70 10.54
CA ALA A 46 -5.47 12.77 9.18
C ALA A 46 -4.99 11.55 8.39
N PRO A 47 -5.78 11.05 7.42
CA PRO A 47 -5.38 9.86 6.66
C PRO A 47 -4.01 9.98 5.97
N ALA A 48 -3.70 11.13 5.38
CA ALA A 48 -2.39 11.34 4.75
C ALA A 48 -1.24 11.32 5.76
N GLU A 49 -1.49 11.84 6.96
CA GLU A 49 -0.49 11.76 8.05
C GLU A 49 -0.23 10.31 8.46
N ALA A 50 -1.30 9.50 8.55
CA ALA A 50 -1.18 8.07 8.85
C ALA A 50 -0.34 7.37 7.79
N ALA A 51 -0.58 7.67 6.52
CA ALA A 51 0.18 7.11 5.41
C ALA A 51 1.68 7.40 5.56
N LEU A 52 2.01 8.67 5.83
CA LEU A 52 3.42 9.07 6.01
C LEU A 52 4.05 8.41 7.24
N ARG A 53 3.31 8.34 8.34
CA ARG A 53 3.79 7.71 9.57
C ARG A 53 4.06 6.23 9.36
N GLU A 54 3.14 5.52 8.72
CA GLU A 54 3.29 4.07 8.48
C GLU A 54 4.51 3.77 7.58
N LEU A 55 4.78 4.60 6.57
CA LEU A 55 5.99 4.44 5.75
C LEU A 55 7.25 4.56 6.60
N ARG A 56 7.29 5.53 7.50
CA ARG A 56 8.45 5.70 8.38
C ARG A 56 8.60 4.53 9.34
N GLU A 57 7.51 4.06 9.91
CA GLU A 57 7.53 2.98 10.90
C GLU A 57 7.85 1.62 10.28
N GLU A 58 7.22 1.30 9.15
CA GLU A 58 7.36 -0.02 8.53
C GLU A 58 8.60 -0.15 7.65
N LEU A 59 8.92 0.88 6.87
CA LEU A 59 9.93 0.81 5.82
C LEU A 59 11.09 1.78 6.01
N TYR A 60 11.05 2.59 7.06
CA TYR A 60 12.05 3.64 7.31
C TYR A 60 12.18 4.61 6.13
N VAL A 61 11.08 4.84 5.44
CA VAL A 61 11.00 5.69 4.25
C VAL A 61 10.35 7.01 4.62
N ARG A 62 10.98 8.11 4.21
CA ARG A 62 10.46 9.45 4.38
C ARG A 62 10.22 10.07 3.01
N VAL A 63 8.96 10.38 2.72
CA VAL A 63 8.58 11.09 1.50
C VAL A 63 8.00 12.45 1.91
N PRO A 64 8.20 13.50 1.09
CA PRO A 64 7.69 14.84 1.44
C PRO A 64 6.17 14.92 1.42
N SER A 65 5.53 14.14 0.55
CA SER A 65 4.08 14.16 0.41
C SER A 65 3.61 12.90 -0.32
N VAL A 66 2.29 12.67 -0.24
CA VAL A 66 1.64 11.58 -0.96
C VAL A 66 0.46 12.16 -1.76
N ILE A 67 0.12 11.51 -2.87
CA ILE A 67 -1.08 11.84 -3.65
C ILE A 67 -2.16 10.82 -3.33
N GLU A 68 -3.42 11.24 -3.32
CA GLU A 68 -4.52 10.32 -3.07
C GLU A 68 -4.88 9.57 -4.35
N VAL A 69 -4.96 8.25 -4.24
CA VAL A 69 -5.37 7.37 -5.34
C VAL A 69 -6.87 7.11 -5.27
N GLY A 70 -7.39 6.85 -4.09
CA GLY A 70 -8.82 6.67 -3.91
C GLY A 70 -9.19 5.75 -2.76
N PRO A 71 -10.51 5.61 -2.51
CA PRO A 71 -10.99 4.69 -1.50
C PRO A 71 -11.23 3.29 -2.08
N PHE A 72 -11.02 2.29 -1.24
CA PHE A 72 -11.29 0.89 -1.59
C PHE A 72 -11.94 0.20 -0.40
N SER A 73 -12.87 -0.71 -0.67
CA SER A 73 -13.61 -1.44 0.38
C SER A 73 -13.01 -2.82 0.61
N TYR A 74 -12.94 -3.21 1.88
CA TYR A 74 -12.57 -4.56 2.27
C TYR A 74 -13.23 -4.90 3.60
N LYS A 75 -13.97 -6.00 3.64
CA LYS A 75 -14.70 -6.47 4.85
C LYS A 75 -15.50 -5.35 5.51
N SER A 76 -16.34 -4.69 4.72
CA SER A 76 -17.26 -3.62 5.18
C SER A 76 -16.57 -2.37 5.73
N ALA A 77 -15.28 -2.24 5.52
CA ALA A 77 -14.53 -1.04 5.92
C ALA A 77 -13.96 -0.35 4.69
N LEU A 78 -13.81 0.97 4.77
CA LEU A 78 -13.16 1.76 3.74
C LEU A 78 -11.69 1.97 4.09
N HIS A 79 -10.86 1.87 3.08
CA HIS A 79 -9.43 2.10 3.17
C HIS A 79 -9.07 3.15 2.14
N VAL A 80 -8.21 4.09 2.49
CA VAL A 80 -7.75 5.09 1.53
C VAL A 80 -6.34 4.73 1.08
N VAL A 81 -6.09 4.84 -0.23
CA VAL A 81 -4.80 4.54 -0.82
C VAL A 81 -4.17 5.83 -1.32
N TYR A 82 -2.92 6.01 -0.94
CA TYR A 82 -2.05 7.10 -1.39
C TYR A 82 -0.90 6.53 -2.20
N ALA A 83 -0.16 7.39 -2.87
CA ALA A 83 1.01 6.97 -3.63
C ALA A 83 2.11 8.01 -3.55
N ALA A 84 3.35 7.54 -3.66
CA ALA A 84 4.54 8.40 -3.73
C ALA A 84 5.62 7.69 -4.53
N PRO A 85 6.40 8.44 -5.34
CA PRO A 85 7.56 7.84 -6.00
C PRO A 85 8.69 7.60 -5.00
N TRP A 86 9.44 6.53 -5.23
CA TRP A 86 10.59 6.21 -4.39
C TRP A 86 11.65 5.51 -5.22
N HIS A 87 12.82 6.10 -5.33
CA HIS A 87 13.86 5.62 -6.24
C HIS A 87 15.07 4.99 -5.54
N GLU A 88 15.11 5.07 -4.21
CA GLU A 88 16.18 4.48 -3.45
C GLU A 88 15.90 3.04 -3.09
N GLU A 89 16.94 2.27 -2.82
CA GLU A 89 16.81 0.90 -2.37
C GLU A 89 16.29 0.87 -0.93
N ILE A 90 15.36 -0.04 -0.65
CA ILE A 90 14.87 -0.30 0.70
C ILE A 90 15.56 -1.57 1.18
N ARG A 91 16.55 -1.40 2.08
CA ARG A 91 17.38 -2.51 2.56
C ARG A 91 16.90 -3.11 3.87
N ASP A 92 16.05 -2.39 4.57
CA ASP A 92 15.62 -2.78 5.90
C ASP A 92 14.16 -2.40 6.10
N PHE A 93 13.49 -3.10 6.98
CA PHE A 93 12.11 -2.83 7.33
C PHE A 93 11.85 -3.34 8.74
N ASP A 94 10.73 -2.92 9.34
CA ASP A 94 10.35 -3.36 10.67
C ASP A 94 9.89 -4.82 10.61
N ASP A 95 10.74 -5.74 11.05
CA ASP A 95 10.47 -7.18 11.00
C ASP A 95 9.47 -7.65 12.05
N MET A 96 9.03 -6.75 12.92
CA MET A 96 7.90 -7.02 13.84
C MET A 96 6.55 -6.80 13.15
N GLU A 97 6.54 -6.01 12.09
CA GLU A 97 5.32 -5.67 11.35
C GLU A 97 5.24 -6.35 9.99
N LEU A 98 6.38 -6.55 9.35
CA LEU A 98 6.45 -7.12 8.01
C LEU A 98 7.35 -8.35 7.98
N ASP A 99 6.94 -9.35 7.21
CA ASP A 99 7.75 -10.55 6.97
C ASP A 99 8.63 -10.40 5.74
N GLU A 100 8.16 -9.69 4.73
CA GLU A 100 8.83 -9.62 3.44
C GLU A 100 8.36 -8.40 2.68
N ILE A 101 9.22 -7.84 1.83
CA ILE A 101 8.85 -6.78 0.88
C ILE A 101 9.34 -7.17 -0.50
N GLY A 102 8.72 -6.62 -1.53
CA GLY A 102 9.14 -6.85 -2.90
C GLY A 102 8.58 -5.83 -3.85
N TRP A 103 9.24 -5.68 -4.99
CA TRP A 103 8.81 -4.80 -6.08
C TRP A 103 8.18 -5.65 -7.17
N PHE A 104 6.99 -5.27 -7.61
CA PHE A 104 6.19 -6.02 -8.57
C PHE A 104 5.71 -5.12 -9.68
N ASP A 105 5.75 -5.61 -10.92
CA ASP A 105 5.05 -4.92 -12.01
C ASP A 105 3.57 -5.32 -11.99
N GLU A 106 2.79 -4.69 -12.85
CA GLU A 106 1.34 -4.95 -12.89
C GLU A 106 1.03 -6.40 -13.24
N ALA A 107 1.80 -7.00 -14.16
CA ALA A 107 1.60 -8.40 -14.56
C ALA A 107 1.82 -9.36 -13.38
N ALA A 108 2.85 -9.09 -12.57
CA ALA A 108 3.12 -9.89 -11.38
C ALA A 108 2.00 -9.74 -10.34
N ILE A 109 1.48 -8.53 -10.17
CA ILE A 109 0.36 -8.29 -9.25
C ILE A 109 -0.90 -9.01 -9.74
N LEU A 110 -1.14 -9.01 -11.05
CA LEU A 110 -2.26 -9.75 -11.65
C LEU A 110 -2.14 -11.25 -11.35
N SER A 111 -0.94 -11.81 -11.47
CA SER A 111 -0.68 -13.21 -11.14
C SER A 111 -0.98 -13.50 -9.67
N LEU A 112 -0.55 -12.62 -8.76
CA LEU A 112 -0.86 -12.75 -7.34
C LEU A 112 -2.37 -12.75 -7.09
N LYS A 113 -3.09 -11.90 -7.80
CA LYS A 113 -4.56 -11.84 -7.68
C LYS A 113 -5.20 -13.14 -8.12
N HIS A 114 -4.79 -13.69 -9.26
CA HIS A 114 -5.30 -14.97 -9.77
C HIS A 114 -5.01 -16.12 -8.80
N GLU A 115 -3.87 -16.08 -8.14
CA GLU A 115 -3.48 -17.09 -7.16
C GLU A 115 -4.09 -16.88 -5.78
N ARG A 116 -4.90 -15.83 -5.62
CA ARG A 116 -5.51 -15.43 -4.35
C ARG A 116 -4.47 -15.13 -3.27
N ARG A 117 -3.37 -14.49 -3.68
CA ARG A 117 -2.26 -14.13 -2.80
C ARG A 117 -2.17 -12.63 -2.54
N LEU A 118 -3.21 -11.88 -2.86
CA LEU A 118 -3.30 -10.48 -2.45
C LEU A 118 -4.13 -10.38 -1.17
N HIS A 119 -3.71 -9.49 -0.28
CA HIS A 119 -4.34 -9.33 1.03
C HIS A 119 -5.81 -8.93 0.92
N ALA A 120 -6.11 -7.87 0.20
CA ALA A 120 -7.47 -7.36 0.06
C ALA A 120 -8.10 -7.73 -1.28
N GLY A 121 -7.28 -7.95 -2.30
CA GLY A 121 -7.72 -8.24 -3.66
C GLY A 121 -7.80 -7.01 -4.56
N TRP A 122 -7.97 -5.81 -4.00
CA TRP A 122 -8.08 -4.57 -4.77
C TRP A 122 -6.74 -3.88 -5.03
N GLU A 123 -5.64 -4.45 -4.60
CA GLU A 123 -4.30 -3.87 -4.81
C GLU A 123 -4.02 -3.64 -6.29
N LEU A 124 -4.45 -4.57 -7.15
CA LEU A 124 -4.29 -4.41 -8.59
C LEU A 124 -5.06 -3.19 -9.12
N GLU A 125 -6.31 -3.05 -8.72
CA GLU A 125 -7.15 -1.92 -9.13
C GLU A 125 -6.57 -0.59 -8.66
N ALA A 126 -5.98 -0.58 -7.46
CA ALA A 126 -5.33 0.62 -6.93
C ALA A 126 -4.14 1.02 -7.79
N VAL A 127 -3.30 0.05 -8.17
CA VAL A 127 -2.14 0.29 -9.04
C VAL A 127 -2.60 0.78 -10.42
N GLN A 128 -3.64 0.18 -10.98
CA GLN A 128 -4.18 0.60 -12.27
C GLN A 128 -4.74 2.01 -12.21
N THR A 129 -5.41 2.36 -11.11
CA THR A 129 -5.91 3.72 -10.89
C THR A 129 -4.76 4.71 -10.82
N LEU A 130 -3.70 4.38 -10.09
CA LEU A 130 -2.51 5.22 -10.01
C LEU A 130 -1.90 5.46 -11.39
N ARG A 131 -1.77 4.42 -12.19
CA ARG A 131 -1.20 4.55 -13.53
C ARG A 131 -2.01 5.49 -14.42
N ARG A 132 -3.34 5.44 -14.31
CA ARG A 132 -4.20 6.38 -15.03
C ARG A 132 -4.00 7.81 -14.55
N LEU A 133 -3.88 8.02 -13.23
CA LEU A 133 -3.65 9.35 -12.67
C LEU A 133 -2.32 9.94 -13.13
N ILE A 134 -1.26 9.14 -13.12
CA ILE A 134 0.06 9.57 -13.57
C ILE A 134 0.04 9.85 -15.07
N GLY A 135 -0.58 8.99 -15.85
CA GLY A 135 -0.73 9.16 -17.30
C GLY A 135 -1.48 10.43 -17.66
N ALA A 136 -2.59 10.69 -16.98
CA ALA A 136 -3.38 11.91 -17.19
C ALA A 136 -2.59 13.18 -16.85
N ALA A 137 -1.75 13.13 -15.81
CA ALA A 137 -0.93 14.27 -15.41
C ALA A 137 0.18 14.61 -16.42
N ARG A 138 0.58 13.64 -17.24
CA ARG A 138 1.62 13.83 -18.26
C ARG A 138 1.06 14.39 -19.58
N ASP A 139 -0.23 14.24 -19.79
CA ASP A 139 -0.93 14.71 -20.97
C ASP A 139 -1.46 16.12 -20.73
#